data_339f21dc6e1df8d479b01aa254c9cb95
#
_entry.id   339f21dc6e1df8d479b01aa254c9cb95
#
_cell.length_a   1.000
_cell.length_b   1.000
_cell.length_c   1.000
_cell.angle_alpha   90.00
_cell.angle_beta   90.00
_cell.angle_gamma   90.00
#
_symmetry.space_group_name_H-M   'P 1'
#
loop_
_entity.id
_entity.type
_entity.pdbx_description
1 polymer ?
#
loop_
_entity_poly.entity_id
_entity_poly.type
_entity_poly.pdbx_seq_one_letter_code
_entity_poly.pdbx_strand_id
1 'polypeptide(L)'
;CYFVKDILDVQPLYAQYRSDYIEATKLSNHDEDRTGSDLGQSAEKMKVAAAVLLTAQGAPYIYQGEELGYWGTKSNGDEYVRTPILWDKAGNELASGSLSGKIDMQMLTPAISVEAQADDDGSLLNLYRTFARLRNTYPVLAQGKMVKHPVYNDGNTSQQSIAAWYRELDGERMLVVHNFGREEQILTLTDQPDKAVGVSGEVKLQRGDASSKLLMGAWSSVVFTL
;
A
#
# COMPACT_ATOMS: atom_id res chain seq x y z
N CYS A 1 8.22 14.15 -0.25
CA CYS A 1 7.28 13.27 0.47
C CYS A 1 7.67 13.21 1.93
N TYR A 2 6.81 13.63 2.85
CA TYR A 2 7.09 13.61 4.30
C TYR A 2 6.57 12.34 5.00
N PHE A 3 6.04 11.38 4.25
CA PHE A 3 5.40 10.18 4.78
C PHE A 3 6.26 9.42 5.80
N VAL A 4 7.54 9.18 5.49
CA VAL A 4 8.45 8.47 6.39
C VAL A 4 8.69 9.26 7.66
N LYS A 5 8.91 10.58 7.53
CA LYS A 5 9.11 11.48 8.67
C LYS A 5 7.88 11.50 9.57
N ASP A 6 6.69 11.66 9.00
CA ASP A 6 5.46 11.79 9.79
C ASP A 6 5.18 10.54 10.62
N ILE A 7 5.38 9.34 10.04
CA ILE A 7 5.28 8.08 10.80
C ILE A 7 6.32 8.03 11.94
N LEU A 8 7.59 8.31 11.62
CA LEU A 8 8.67 8.20 12.61
C LEU A 8 8.59 9.26 13.72
N ASP A 9 8.01 10.41 13.45
CA ASP A 9 7.80 11.46 14.48
C ASP A 9 6.70 11.08 15.49
N VAL A 10 5.71 10.30 15.06
CA VAL A 10 4.61 9.86 15.95
C VAL A 10 5.01 8.69 16.84
N GLN A 11 5.89 7.81 16.40
CA GLN A 11 6.31 6.63 17.16
C GLN A 11 6.85 6.93 18.57
N PRO A 12 7.75 7.91 18.79
CA PRO A 12 8.23 8.26 20.12
C PRO A 12 7.14 8.75 21.06
N LEU A 13 6.06 9.35 20.52
CA LEU A 13 4.95 9.85 21.34
C LEU A 13 4.18 8.69 21.98
N TYR A 14 4.02 7.57 21.29
CA TYR A 14 3.42 6.36 21.86
C TYR A 14 4.39 5.61 22.77
N ALA A 15 5.66 5.52 22.38
CA ALA A 15 6.68 4.79 23.12
C ALA A 15 6.91 5.33 24.55
N GLN A 16 6.65 6.62 24.80
CA GLN A 16 6.74 7.19 26.15
C GLN A 16 5.67 6.67 27.12
N TYR A 17 4.54 6.15 26.59
CA TYR A 17 3.48 5.57 27.41
C TYR A 17 3.63 4.05 27.56
N ARG A 18 4.01 3.37 26.46
CA ARG A 18 4.23 1.92 26.44
C ARG A 18 5.27 1.56 25.38
N SER A 19 6.27 0.79 25.75
CA SER A 19 7.31 0.32 24.83
C SER A 19 6.84 -0.82 23.91
N ASP A 20 5.73 -1.47 24.26
CA ASP A 20 5.13 -2.60 23.55
C ASP A 20 3.86 -2.22 22.76
N TYR A 21 3.68 -0.93 22.45
CA TYR A 21 2.56 -0.47 21.65
C TYR A 21 2.65 -1.01 20.20
N ILE A 22 1.50 -1.21 19.59
CA ILE A 22 1.39 -1.57 18.17
C ILE A 22 0.45 -0.56 17.53
N GLU A 23 0.91 0.10 16.49
CA GLU A 23 0.11 1.03 15.70
C GLU A 23 -0.93 0.26 14.89
N ALA A 24 -2.18 0.73 14.91
CA ALA A 24 -3.25 0.25 14.04
C ALA A 24 -3.30 1.12 12.78
N THR A 25 -2.55 0.74 11.75
CA THR A 25 -2.47 1.50 10.50
C THR A 25 -3.63 1.16 9.58
N LYS A 26 -4.21 2.17 8.93
CA LYS A 26 -5.30 2.02 7.95
C LYS A 26 -5.17 3.06 6.85
N LEU A 27 -5.79 2.85 5.71
CA LEU A 27 -5.95 3.86 4.66
C LEU A 27 -7.31 4.55 4.76
N SER A 28 -8.38 3.79 5.03
CA SER A 28 -9.73 4.30 5.26
C SER A 28 -10.52 3.43 6.23
N ASN A 29 -11.73 3.86 6.60
CA ASN A 29 -12.67 3.09 7.41
C ASN A 29 -14.12 3.42 7.05
N HIS A 30 -15.08 2.92 7.85
CA HIS A 30 -16.51 3.10 7.64
C HIS A 30 -17.04 4.51 7.97
N ASP A 31 -16.22 5.39 8.51
CA ASP A 31 -16.58 6.77 8.91
C ASP A 31 -15.84 7.84 8.12
N GLU A 32 -15.02 7.44 7.15
CA GLU A 32 -14.20 8.30 6.30
C GLU A 32 -14.50 8.06 4.82
N ASP A 33 -14.03 8.94 3.95
CA ASP A 33 -14.02 8.70 2.51
C ASP A 33 -13.19 7.45 2.21
N ARG A 34 -13.60 6.68 1.21
CA ARG A 34 -12.83 5.50 0.80
C ARG A 34 -11.55 5.92 0.10
N THR A 35 -10.47 5.19 0.33
CA THR A 35 -9.16 5.37 -0.32
C THR A 35 -9.27 5.54 -1.83
N GLY A 36 -10.17 4.79 -2.48
CA GLY A 36 -10.41 4.94 -3.92
C GLY A 36 -10.87 6.34 -4.32
N SER A 37 -11.70 7.01 -3.48
CA SER A 37 -12.12 8.39 -3.72
C SER A 37 -10.97 9.36 -3.56
N ASP A 38 -10.23 9.27 -2.46
CA ASP A 38 -9.10 10.17 -2.16
C ASP A 38 -7.99 10.09 -3.23
N LEU A 39 -7.80 8.91 -3.82
CA LEU A 39 -6.82 8.69 -4.87
C LEU A 39 -7.34 8.91 -6.29
N GLY A 40 -8.60 9.38 -6.43
CA GLY A 40 -9.23 9.68 -7.72
C GLY A 40 -9.46 8.44 -8.57
N GLN A 41 -9.76 7.31 -7.93
CA GLN A 41 -10.06 6.01 -8.56
C GLN A 41 -8.90 5.47 -9.44
N SER A 42 -7.67 5.95 -9.23
CA SER A 42 -6.50 5.48 -9.97
C SER A 42 -6.03 4.14 -9.42
N ALA A 43 -6.07 3.10 -10.25
CA ALA A 43 -5.61 1.76 -9.89
C ALA A 43 -4.13 1.75 -9.48
N GLU A 44 -3.29 2.50 -10.18
CA GLU A 44 -1.85 2.59 -9.89
C GLU A 44 -1.59 3.21 -8.51
N LYS A 45 -2.30 4.29 -8.18
CA LYS A 45 -2.16 4.94 -6.87
C LYS A 45 -2.67 4.03 -5.74
N MET A 46 -3.81 3.34 -5.96
CA MET A 46 -4.34 2.38 -4.99
C MET A 46 -3.38 1.22 -4.76
N LYS A 47 -2.69 0.74 -5.80
CA LYS A 47 -1.65 -0.29 -5.67
C LYS A 47 -0.47 0.17 -4.83
N VAL A 48 0.00 1.40 -5.02
CA VAL A 48 1.07 1.96 -4.17
C VAL A 48 0.59 2.12 -2.73
N ALA A 49 -0.64 2.64 -2.51
CA ALA A 49 -1.20 2.78 -1.17
C ALA A 49 -1.31 1.43 -0.44
N ALA A 50 -1.75 0.38 -1.12
CA ALA A 50 -1.79 -0.99 -0.58
C ALA A 50 -0.38 -1.50 -0.21
N ALA A 51 0.61 -1.29 -1.09
CA ALA A 51 1.99 -1.67 -0.82
C ALA A 51 2.56 -0.93 0.39
N VAL A 52 2.27 0.37 0.52
CA VAL A 52 2.64 1.19 1.69
C VAL A 52 2.02 0.64 2.97
N LEU A 53 0.71 0.44 3.00
CA LEU A 53 -0.02 -0.09 4.16
C LEU A 53 0.59 -1.42 4.64
N LEU A 54 0.90 -2.31 3.71
CA LEU A 54 1.37 -3.66 4.02
C LEU A 54 2.87 -3.76 4.27
N THR A 55 3.65 -2.71 4.01
CA THR A 55 5.10 -2.67 4.26
C THR A 55 5.50 -1.73 5.39
N ALA A 56 4.65 -0.79 5.78
CA ALA A 56 4.87 0.07 6.93
C ALA A 56 4.85 -0.71 8.26
N GLN A 57 5.37 -0.09 9.33
CA GLN A 57 5.28 -0.64 10.69
C GLN A 57 3.83 -0.58 11.19
N GLY A 58 3.50 -1.45 12.14
CA GLY A 58 2.19 -1.52 12.78
C GLY A 58 1.37 -2.73 12.34
N ALA A 59 0.13 -2.81 12.78
CA ALA A 59 -0.86 -3.82 12.37
C ALA A 59 -1.78 -3.20 11.31
N PRO A 60 -1.68 -3.60 10.03
CA PRO A 60 -2.49 -3.03 8.97
C PRO A 60 -3.94 -3.50 9.07
N TYR A 61 -4.86 -2.54 9.02
CA TYR A 61 -6.30 -2.77 8.91
C TYR A 61 -6.73 -2.47 7.46
N ILE A 62 -7.25 -3.48 6.79
CA ILE A 62 -7.80 -3.37 5.44
C ILE A 62 -9.31 -3.20 5.57
N TYR A 63 -9.83 -2.06 5.14
CA TYR A 63 -11.27 -1.86 5.12
C TYR A 63 -11.89 -2.64 3.96
N GLN A 64 -12.96 -3.39 4.22
CA GLN A 64 -13.61 -4.25 3.22
C GLN A 64 -13.88 -3.51 1.89
N GLY A 65 -13.53 -4.11 0.76
CA GLY A 65 -13.68 -3.54 -0.58
C GLY A 65 -12.54 -2.62 -0.99
N GLU A 66 -11.65 -2.25 -0.08
CA GLU A 66 -10.43 -1.49 -0.41
C GLU A 66 -9.54 -2.31 -1.34
N GLU A 67 -9.42 -3.61 -1.09
CA GLU A 67 -8.68 -4.57 -1.91
C GLU A 67 -9.29 -4.76 -3.32
N LEU A 68 -10.52 -4.35 -3.53
CA LEU A 68 -11.20 -4.38 -4.81
C LEU A 68 -11.20 -3.02 -5.53
N GLY A 69 -10.72 -1.96 -4.85
CA GLY A 69 -10.69 -0.61 -5.40
C GLY A 69 -11.98 0.17 -5.22
N TYR A 70 -12.76 -0.16 -4.18
CA TYR A 70 -13.99 0.56 -3.86
C TYR A 70 -13.71 2.03 -3.59
N TRP A 71 -14.62 2.86 -4.03
CA TRP A 71 -14.65 4.30 -3.79
C TRP A 71 -16.01 4.70 -3.20
N GLY A 72 -16.09 5.86 -2.61
CA GLY A 72 -17.29 6.41 -1.98
C GLY A 72 -16.92 7.55 -1.06
N THR A 73 -17.81 8.54 -0.96
CA THR A 73 -17.60 9.76 -0.20
C THR A 73 -18.60 9.84 0.95
N LYS A 74 -18.10 10.01 2.16
CA LYS A 74 -18.88 10.02 3.41
C LYS A 74 -19.92 11.11 3.44
N SER A 75 -19.65 12.25 2.83
CA SER A 75 -20.61 13.38 2.74
C SER A 75 -21.88 13.04 1.97
N ASN A 76 -21.89 11.98 1.16
CA ASN A 76 -23.07 11.49 0.44
C ASN A 76 -23.95 10.58 1.31
N GLY A 77 -23.43 10.09 2.43
CA GLY A 77 -24.13 9.19 3.35
C GLY A 77 -23.29 7.95 3.68
N ASP A 78 -23.66 7.28 4.77
CA ASP A 78 -22.99 6.07 5.25
C ASP A 78 -23.03 4.93 4.23
N GLU A 79 -24.11 4.79 3.50
CA GLU A 79 -24.31 3.77 2.47
C GLU A 79 -23.28 3.84 1.34
N TYR A 80 -22.74 5.03 1.05
CA TYR A 80 -21.71 5.22 0.00
C TYR A 80 -20.33 4.72 0.42
N VAL A 81 -20.05 4.64 1.71
CA VAL A 81 -18.78 4.14 2.22
C VAL A 81 -18.89 2.76 2.86
N ARG A 82 -20.11 2.23 3.04
CA ARG A 82 -20.39 0.90 3.65
C ARG A 82 -21.02 -0.08 2.67
N THR A 83 -20.65 0.03 1.39
CA THR A 83 -21.16 -0.85 0.32
C THR A 83 -20.76 -2.30 0.55
N PRO A 84 -21.63 -3.28 0.25
CA PRO A 84 -21.35 -4.70 0.37
C PRO A 84 -20.30 -5.16 -0.66
N ILE A 85 -19.66 -6.30 -0.41
CA ILE A 85 -18.71 -6.90 -1.36
C ILE A 85 -19.47 -7.43 -2.59
N LEU A 86 -18.99 -7.09 -3.77
CA LEU A 86 -19.42 -7.64 -5.04
C LEU A 86 -18.61 -8.91 -5.32
N TRP A 87 -19.22 -10.07 -5.11
CA TRP A 87 -18.56 -11.36 -5.27
C TRP A 87 -18.47 -11.78 -6.73
N ASP A 88 -19.57 -11.69 -7.47
CA ASP A 88 -19.66 -12.07 -8.88
C ASP A 88 -19.82 -10.85 -9.81
N LYS A 89 -19.53 -11.05 -11.10
CA LYS A 89 -19.68 -10.02 -12.15
C LYS A 89 -21.13 -9.66 -12.43
N ALA A 90 -22.06 -10.56 -12.15
CA ALA A 90 -23.48 -10.37 -12.41
C ALA A 90 -24.18 -9.53 -11.32
N GLY A 91 -23.57 -9.43 -10.13
CA GLY A 91 -24.15 -8.71 -9.00
C GLY A 91 -25.40 -9.36 -8.43
N ASN A 92 -25.59 -10.67 -8.65
CA ASN A 92 -26.81 -11.39 -8.25
C ASN A 92 -27.07 -11.32 -6.75
N GLU A 93 -26.02 -11.27 -5.94
CA GLU A 93 -26.12 -11.18 -4.48
C GLU A 93 -26.65 -9.84 -4.00
N LEU A 94 -26.46 -8.76 -4.78
CA LEU A 94 -26.96 -7.43 -4.48
C LEU A 94 -28.43 -7.26 -4.89
N ALA A 95 -28.91 -8.08 -5.79
CA ALA A 95 -30.27 -8.03 -6.32
C ALA A 95 -31.34 -8.46 -5.29
N SER A 96 -30.97 -9.09 -4.18
CA SER A 96 -31.90 -9.59 -3.17
C SER A 96 -32.40 -8.51 -2.20
N GLY A 97 -32.87 -7.42 -2.70
CA GLY A 97 -34.11 -6.78 -2.23
C GLY A 97 -34.02 -5.65 -1.22
N SER A 98 -33.19 -5.51 -0.22
CA SER A 98 -33.35 -4.44 0.78
C SER A 98 -32.37 -3.26 0.64
N LEU A 99 -31.38 -3.39 -0.21
CA LEU A 99 -30.33 -2.39 -0.43
C LEU A 99 -30.52 -1.60 -1.75
N SER A 100 -31.39 -2.05 -2.64
CA SER A 100 -31.61 -1.52 -4.01
C SER A 100 -32.18 -0.11 -4.02
N GLY A 101 -31.93 0.78 -3.33
CA GLY A 101 -32.32 2.20 -3.36
C GLY A 101 -31.43 3.06 -2.47
N LYS A 102 -30.47 2.41 -1.80
CA LYS A 102 -29.58 3.06 -0.85
C LYS A 102 -28.11 2.95 -1.21
N ILE A 103 -27.79 2.16 -2.22
CA ILE A 103 -26.40 1.97 -2.69
C ILE A 103 -26.26 2.63 -4.04
N ASP A 104 -25.23 3.41 -4.23
CA ASP A 104 -24.86 3.87 -5.57
C ASP A 104 -24.33 2.69 -6.38
N MET A 105 -25.23 2.05 -7.12
CA MET A 105 -24.91 0.91 -7.97
C MET A 105 -23.92 1.25 -9.10
N GLN A 106 -23.70 2.54 -9.39
CA GLN A 106 -22.69 2.95 -10.37
C GLN A 106 -21.26 2.70 -9.84
N MET A 107 -21.09 2.61 -8.54
CA MET A 107 -19.82 2.25 -7.90
C MET A 107 -19.49 0.77 -8.06
N LEU A 108 -20.50 -0.09 -8.21
CA LEU A 108 -20.35 -1.54 -8.24
C LEU A 108 -20.32 -2.03 -9.70
N THR A 109 -19.24 -1.76 -10.39
CA THR A 109 -19.03 -2.28 -11.76
C THR A 109 -18.51 -3.72 -11.71
N PRO A 110 -18.76 -4.56 -12.75
CA PRO A 110 -18.22 -5.91 -12.81
C PRO A 110 -16.70 -5.98 -12.58
N ALA A 111 -15.95 -4.96 -12.99
CA ALA A 111 -14.49 -4.90 -12.87
C ALA A 111 -13.97 -4.89 -11.42
N ILE A 112 -14.78 -4.42 -10.46
CA ILE A 112 -14.40 -4.40 -9.03
C ILE A 112 -14.97 -5.60 -8.26
N SER A 113 -15.48 -6.61 -8.94
CA SER A 113 -15.90 -7.85 -8.29
C SER A 113 -14.70 -8.74 -7.94
N VAL A 114 -14.89 -9.59 -6.94
CA VAL A 114 -13.91 -10.62 -6.57
C VAL A 114 -13.65 -11.54 -7.76
N GLU A 115 -14.71 -12.00 -8.44
CA GLU A 115 -14.61 -12.86 -9.63
C GLU A 115 -13.79 -12.24 -10.77
N ALA A 116 -13.93 -10.92 -11.01
CA ALA A 116 -13.19 -10.25 -12.06
C ALA A 116 -11.70 -10.15 -11.77
N GLN A 117 -11.34 -10.02 -10.48
CA GLN A 117 -9.98 -9.75 -10.06
C GLN A 117 -9.20 -10.99 -9.58
N ALA A 118 -9.91 -12.07 -9.23
CA ALA A 118 -9.29 -13.24 -8.59
C ALA A 118 -8.22 -13.90 -9.47
N ASP A 119 -8.47 -13.98 -10.78
CA ASP A 119 -7.60 -14.64 -11.76
C ASP A 119 -6.75 -13.65 -12.59
N ASP A 120 -6.82 -12.35 -12.29
CA ASP A 120 -5.99 -11.32 -12.91
C ASP A 120 -4.79 -11.00 -12.00
N ASP A 121 -3.61 -11.50 -12.36
CA ASP A 121 -2.35 -11.25 -11.63
C ASP A 121 -2.03 -9.75 -11.49
N GLY A 122 -2.50 -8.93 -12.42
CA GLY A 122 -2.35 -7.48 -12.40
C GLY A 122 -3.37 -6.75 -11.54
N SER A 123 -4.37 -7.42 -10.97
CA SER A 123 -5.44 -6.80 -10.19
C SER A 123 -4.96 -6.22 -8.86
N LEU A 124 -5.78 -5.31 -8.32
CA LEU A 124 -5.55 -4.76 -6.98
C LEU A 124 -5.73 -5.84 -5.90
N LEU A 125 -6.72 -6.74 -6.06
CA LEU A 125 -6.94 -7.86 -5.15
C LEU A 125 -5.70 -8.76 -5.05
N ASN A 126 -5.10 -9.12 -6.17
CA ASN A 126 -3.94 -10.00 -6.18
C ASN A 126 -2.67 -9.29 -5.69
N LEU A 127 -2.60 -7.97 -5.83
CA LEU A 127 -1.56 -7.19 -5.16
C LEU A 127 -1.71 -7.24 -3.63
N TYR A 128 -2.90 -7.02 -3.08
CA TYR A 128 -3.17 -7.17 -1.65
C TYR A 128 -2.81 -8.55 -1.14
N ARG A 129 -3.21 -9.61 -1.85
CA ARG A 129 -2.84 -11.00 -1.53
C ARG A 129 -1.32 -11.22 -1.51
N THR A 130 -0.62 -10.66 -2.49
CA THR A 130 0.83 -10.79 -2.63
C THR A 130 1.55 -10.08 -1.49
N PHE A 131 1.23 -8.83 -1.20
CA PHE A 131 1.90 -8.08 -0.15
C PHE A 131 1.49 -8.55 1.27
N ALA A 132 0.26 -9.00 1.47
CA ALA A 132 -0.14 -9.64 2.72
C ALA A 132 0.61 -10.95 2.97
N ARG A 133 0.77 -11.78 1.93
CA ARG A 133 1.58 -13.00 2.00
C ARG A 133 3.04 -12.68 2.27
N LEU A 134 3.59 -11.66 1.57
CA LEU A 134 4.95 -11.19 1.80
C LEU A 134 5.17 -10.81 3.26
N ARG A 135 4.27 -9.98 3.81
CA ARG A 135 4.32 -9.55 5.20
C ARG A 135 4.29 -10.72 6.18
N ASN A 136 3.47 -11.73 5.92
CA ASN A 136 3.37 -12.92 6.77
C ASN A 136 4.57 -13.88 6.60
N THR A 137 5.23 -13.85 5.45
CA THR A 137 6.41 -14.69 5.16
C THR A 137 7.67 -14.14 5.83
N TYR A 138 7.81 -12.83 5.90
CA TYR A 138 9.00 -12.17 6.45
C TYR A 138 8.68 -11.53 7.80
N PRO A 139 9.10 -12.12 8.94
CA PRO A 139 8.88 -11.54 10.27
C PRO A 139 9.36 -10.10 10.39
N VAL A 140 10.44 -9.74 9.69
CA VAL A 140 10.97 -8.38 9.64
C VAL A 140 9.96 -7.37 9.09
N LEU A 141 9.10 -7.75 8.14
CA LEU A 141 8.00 -6.91 7.66
C LEU A 141 6.81 -6.87 8.64
N ALA A 142 6.52 -7.99 9.30
CA ALA A 142 5.39 -8.07 10.22
C ALA A 142 5.67 -7.33 11.55
N GLN A 143 6.86 -7.53 12.14
CA GLN A 143 7.20 -7.15 13.50
C GLN A 143 8.36 -6.17 13.60
N GLY A 144 9.17 -6.04 12.55
CA GLY A 144 10.36 -5.20 12.54
C GLY A 144 10.03 -3.72 12.71
N LYS A 145 11.00 -2.96 13.17
CA LYS A 145 10.93 -1.50 13.25
C LYS A 145 11.08 -0.87 11.86
N MET A 146 10.42 0.23 11.66
CA MET A 146 10.66 1.09 10.50
C MET A 146 11.82 2.03 10.81
N VAL A 147 12.83 2.03 9.94
CA VAL A 147 14.04 2.84 10.09
C VAL A 147 14.23 3.68 8.83
N LYS A 148 14.55 4.93 9.01
CA LYS A 148 14.72 5.92 7.95
C LYS A 148 15.86 5.53 6.99
N HIS A 149 15.60 5.54 5.69
CA HIS A 149 16.67 5.44 4.69
C HIS A 149 17.50 6.73 4.70
N PRO A 150 18.86 6.66 4.66
CA PRO A 150 19.71 7.85 4.85
C PRO A 150 19.56 8.90 3.75
N VAL A 151 19.14 8.52 2.54
CA VAL A 151 19.08 9.42 1.38
C VAL A 151 17.64 9.72 0.95
N TYR A 152 16.81 8.68 0.78
CA TYR A 152 15.48 8.79 0.14
C TYR A 152 14.36 8.73 1.19
N ASN A 153 14.23 9.74 2.03
CA ASN A 153 13.34 9.64 3.18
C ASN A 153 12.39 10.81 3.44
N ASP A 154 12.69 12.04 3.02
CA ASP A 154 11.92 13.22 3.47
C ASP A 154 11.85 14.37 2.46
N GLY A 155 11.92 14.09 1.19
CA GLY A 155 11.84 15.14 0.18
C GLY A 155 13.06 16.08 0.14
N ASN A 156 14.13 15.78 0.88
CA ASN A 156 15.37 16.54 0.87
C ASN A 156 16.24 16.26 -0.36
N THR A 157 15.79 15.38 -1.23
CA THR A 157 16.45 15.04 -2.50
C THR A 157 15.70 15.67 -3.66
N SER A 158 16.34 15.72 -4.82
CA SER A 158 15.67 16.07 -6.07
C SER A 158 14.53 15.11 -6.46
N GLN A 159 14.43 13.97 -5.78
CA GLN A 159 13.43 12.94 -5.98
C GLN A 159 12.35 12.96 -4.88
N GLN A 160 11.65 14.07 -4.78
CA GLN A 160 10.63 14.30 -3.74
C GLN A 160 9.44 13.31 -3.79
N SER A 161 9.26 12.57 -4.88
CA SER A 161 8.24 11.55 -5.02
C SER A 161 8.66 10.19 -4.43
N ILE A 162 9.92 10.02 -4.06
CA ILE A 162 10.44 8.77 -3.51
C ILE A 162 10.33 8.77 -2.00
N ALA A 163 9.82 7.65 -1.45
CA ALA A 163 9.93 7.32 -0.05
C ALA A 163 10.60 5.96 0.10
N ALA A 164 11.64 5.89 0.91
CA ALA A 164 12.35 4.66 1.21
C ALA A 164 12.62 4.53 2.70
N TRP A 165 12.52 3.30 3.20
CA TRP A 165 12.83 2.95 4.58
C TRP A 165 13.32 1.51 4.69
N TYR A 166 13.95 1.22 5.79
CA TYR A 166 14.26 -0.15 6.17
C TYR A 166 13.21 -0.70 7.12
N ARG A 167 13.00 -1.99 7.06
CA ARG A 167 12.39 -2.79 8.12
C ARG A 167 13.49 -3.61 8.76
N GLU A 168 13.58 -3.58 10.09
CA GLU A 168 14.67 -4.22 10.84
C GLU A 168 14.13 -5.05 12.01
N LEU A 169 14.60 -6.28 12.13
CA LEU A 169 14.27 -7.20 13.22
C LEU A 169 15.44 -8.17 13.43
N ASP A 170 15.96 -8.25 14.66
CA ASP A 170 16.95 -9.25 15.08
C ASP A 170 18.18 -9.38 14.16
N GLY A 171 18.62 -8.26 13.59
CA GLY A 171 19.73 -8.19 12.66
C GLY A 171 19.38 -8.42 11.18
N GLU A 172 18.17 -8.85 10.88
CA GLU A 172 17.64 -8.88 9.52
C GLU A 172 17.17 -7.50 9.09
N ARG A 173 17.38 -7.19 7.81
CA ARG A 173 16.98 -5.92 7.22
C ARG A 173 16.38 -6.13 5.84
N MET A 174 15.30 -5.40 5.56
CA MET A 174 14.71 -5.29 4.23
C MET A 174 14.61 -3.82 3.81
N LEU A 175 14.86 -3.55 2.54
CA LEU A 175 14.68 -2.22 1.95
C LEU A 175 13.34 -2.14 1.24
N VAL A 176 12.56 -1.12 1.60
CA VAL A 176 11.27 -0.78 0.97
C VAL A 176 11.41 0.54 0.25
N VAL A 177 10.99 0.61 -1.02
CA VAL A 177 11.04 1.82 -1.85
C VAL A 177 9.72 2.00 -2.59
N HIS A 178 9.17 3.22 -2.54
CA HIS A 178 7.96 3.61 -3.28
C HIS A 178 8.22 4.86 -4.10
N ASN A 179 7.70 4.90 -5.31
CA ASN A 179 7.57 6.10 -6.12
C ASN A 179 6.10 6.54 -6.14
N PHE A 180 5.79 7.67 -5.51
CA PHE A 180 4.47 8.32 -5.50
C PHE A 180 4.29 9.31 -6.66
N GLY A 181 5.27 9.41 -7.55
CA GLY A 181 5.30 10.35 -8.67
C GLY A 181 4.69 9.78 -9.94
N ARG A 182 4.41 10.69 -10.86
CA ARG A 182 3.92 10.40 -12.21
C ARG A 182 5.04 10.13 -13.21
N GLU A 183 6.28 10.25 -12.77
CA GLU A 183 7.47 10.13 -13.60
C GLU A 183 8.39 9.04 -13.08
N GLU A 184 9.12 8.44 -13.99
CA GLU A 184 10.20 7.51 -13.67
C GLU A 184 11.28 8.21 -12.86
N GLN A 185 11.85 7.51 -11.89
CA GLN A 185 12.97 7.97 -11.07
C GLN A 185 14.11 6.94 -11.12
N ILE A 186 15.34 7.44 -11.21
CA ILE A 186 16.54 6.60 -11.12
C ILE A 186 17.26 6.92 -9.82
N LEU A 187 17.35 5.94 -8.94
CA LEU A 187 17.97 6.05 -7.64
C LEU A 187 19.36 5.41 -7.67
N THR A 188 20.28 5.97 -6.90
CA THR A 188 21.58 5.34 -6.63
C THR A 188 21.54 4.78 -5.22
N LEU A 189 21.58 3.45 -5.09
CA LEU A 189 21.59 2.74 -3.82
C LEU A 189 23.03 2.34 -3.49
N THR A 190 23.49 2.72 -2.30
CA THR A 190 24.74 2.19 -1.72
C THR A 190 24.53 0.86 -1.05
N ASP A 191 23.28 0.53 -0.72
CA ASP A 191 22.89 -0.82 -0.35
C ASP A 191 23.16 -1.78 -1.53
N GLN A 192 23.39 -3.04 -1.20
CA GLN A 192 23.53 -4.12 -2.18
C GLN A 192 22.29 -5.01 -2.08
N PRO A 193 21.15 -4.62 -2.72
CA PRO A 193 19.93 -5.41 -2.63
C PRO A 193 20.15 -6.82 -3.20
N ASP A 194 19.78 -7.84 -2.41
CA ASP A 194 19.93 -9.24 -2.85
C ASP A 194 18.80 -9.62 -3.80
N LYS A 195 17.56 -9.64 -3.34
CA LYS A 195 16.41 -10.10 -4.12
C LYS A 195 15.21 -9.17 -3.96
N ALA A 196 14.56 -8.82 -5.08
CA ALA A 196 13.22 -8.22 -5.05
C ALA A 196 12.19 -9.31 -4.71
N VAL A 197 11.51 -9.16 -3.57
CA VAL A 197 10.55 -10.14 -3.06
C VAL A 197 9.10 -9.64 -3.17
N GLY A 198 8.89 -8.34 -3.35
CA GLY A 198 7.60 -7.73 -3.64
C GLY A 198 7.78 -6.59 -4.64
N VAL A 199 6.98 -6.59 -5.70
CA VAL A 199 7.04 -5.57 -6.76
C VAL A 199 5.64 -5.18 -7.19
N SER A 200 5.43 -3.88 -7.39
CA SER A 200 4.25 -3.30 -8.04
C SER A 200 4.71 -2.20 -8.99
N GLY A 201 4.22 -2.21 -10.22
CA GLY A 201 4.65 -1.29 -11.26
C GLY A 201 5.99 -1.66 -11.89
N GLU A 202 6.57 -0.76 -12.65
CA GLU A 202 7.85 -0.98 -13.33
C GLU A 202 9.02 -0.72 -12.37
N VAL A 203 9.86 -1.74 -12.18
CA VAL A 203 11.07 -1.68 -11.33
C VAL A 203 12.19 -2.45 -12.03
N LYS A 204 13.35 -1.82 -12.15
CA LYS A 204 14.56 -2.46 -12.70
C LYS A 204 15.77 -2.15 -11.82
N LEU A 205 16.50 -3.18 -11.42
CA LEU A 205 17.72 -3.06 -10.64
C LEU A 205 18.94 -3.41 -11.52
N GLN A 206 19.84 -2.46 -11.66
CA GLN A 206 21.15 -2.67 -12.28
C GLN A 206 22.21 -2.65 -11.18
N ARG A 207 22.81 -3.80 -10.91
CA ARG A 207 23.87 -3.93 -9.90
C ARG A 207 25.20 -3.40 -10.43
N GLY A 208 25.96 -2.77 -9.55
CA GLY A 208 27.34 -2.36 -9.78
C GLY A 208 28.19 -2.69 -8.56
N ASP A 209 29.50 -2.58 -8.68
CA ASP A 209 30.46 -3.02 -7.63
C ASP A 209 30.31 -2.20 -6.33
N ALA A 210 30.15 -0.89 -6.43
CA ALA A 210 30.08 0.02 -5.28
C ALA A 210 28.65 0.54 -5.00
N SER A 211 27.79 0.53 -5.99
CA SER A 211 26.40 1.00 -5.88
C SER A 211 25.53 0.39 -6.96
N SER A 212 24.24 0.29 -6.69
CA SER A 212 23.24 -0.17 -7.65
C SER A 212 22.42 0.99 -8.18
N LYS A 213 21.97 0.90 -9.42
CA LYS A 213 20.97 1.81 -10.01
C LYS A 213 19.61 1.14 -9.94
N LEU A 214 18.67 1.81 -9.28
CA LEU A 214 17.27 1.36 -9.20
C LEU A 214 16.39 2.31 -10.01
N LEU A 215 15.80 1.79 -11.08
CA LEU A 215 14.76 2.48 -11.84
C LEU A 215 13.42 2.16 -11.22
N MET A 216 12.69 3.21 -10.86
CA MET A 216 11.33 3.17 -10.32
C MET A 216 10.40 3.88 -11.28
N GLY A 217 9.58 3.14 -12.01
CA GLY A 217 8.53 3.72 -12.85
C GLY A 217 7.52 4.52 -12.04
N ALA A 218 6.64 5.25 -12.70
CA ALA A 218 5.55 5.99 -12.05
C ALA A 218 4.70 5.04 -11.19
N TRP A 219 4.29 5.49 -10.00
CA TRP A 219 3.41 4.74 -9.10
C TRP A 219 3.87 3.29 -8.86
N SER A 220 5.12 3.12 -8.49
CA SER A 220 5.72 1.81 -8.30
C SER A 220 6.21 1.57 -6.88
N SER A 221 6.36 0.30 -6.52
CA SER A 221 6.81 -0.14 -5.20
C SER A 221 7.70 -1.36 -5.31
N VAL A 222 8.70 -1.45 -4.46
CA VAL A 222 9.55 -2.64 -4.36
C VAL A 222 10.01 -2.90 -2.92
N VAL A 223 10.14 -4.17 -2.59
CA VAL A 223 10.73 -4.67 -1.35
C VAL A 223 11.89 -5.58 -1.69
N PHE A 224 13.05 -5.28 -1.12
CA PHE A 224 14.27 -6.08 -1.27
C PHE A 224 14.70 -6.72 0.05
N THR A 225 15.25 -7.93 -0.02
CA THR A 225 16.16 -8.45 1.00
C THR A 225 17.54 -7.79 0.85
N LEU A 226 18.27 -7.61 1.95
CA LEU A 226 19.61 -7.05 1.99
C LEU A 226 20.61 -8.08 2.53
#